data_36d3015b665b4d987049f6f0bfcb51bf
#
_entry.id   36d3015b665b4d987049f6f0bfcb51bf
#
_cell.length_a   1.000
_cell.length_b   1.000
_cell.length_c   1.000
_cell.angle_alpha   90.00
_cell.angle_beta   90.00
_cell.angle_gamma   90.00
#
_symmetry.space_group_name_H-M   'P 1'
#
loop_
_entity.id
_entity.type
_entity.pdbx_description
1 polymer ?
#
loop_
_entity_poly.entity_id
_entity_poly.type
_entity_poly.pdbx_seq_one_letter_code
_entity_poly.pdbx_strand_id
1 'polypeptide(L)'
;MKKNKLIYNSDDICIIGASGQFPMAGDITEFWDNIANGRDCITRHPEKNTDGYISAYGVLKDSYKFDNKLFGIGNFDAAKMDIQQRKLFENVYAALENAGYSDRKNDNHVTGLYASVRITQYVWEDCYIYGAYDKEKSSMIGMYTGSSIATRLAYILGFTGPCLTFDGACASSLAGIHLAVR
;
A
#
# COMPACT_ATOMS: atom_id res chain seq x y z
N MET A 1 -25.45 -19.31 -26.77
CA MET A 1 -24.15 -19.18 -26.09
C MET A 1 -24.06 -20.28 -25.03
N LYS A 2 -23.17 -21.27 -25.19
CA LYS A 2 -22.92 -22.29 -24.16
C LYS A 2 -22.27 -21.58 -22.95
N LYS A 3 -22.95 -21.63 -21.79
CA LYS A 3 -22.31 -21.23 -20.51
C LYS A 3 -21.17 -22.21 -20.26
N ASN A 4 -19.94 -21.78 -20.45
CA ASN A 4 -18.78 -22.53 -19.97
C ASN A 4 -18.92 -22.62 -18.44
N LYS A 5 -19.20 -23.81 -17.94
CA LYS A 5 -19.18 -24.11 -16.52
C LYS A 5 -17.71 -24.08 -16.11
N LEU A 6 -17.30 -23.05 -15.39
CA LEU A 6 -15.96 -23.01 -14.80
C LEU A 6 -15.84 -24.20 -13.86
N ILE A 7 -14.90 -25.08 -14.13
CA ILE A 7 -14.55 -26.20 -13.25
C ILE A 7 -13.44 -25.69 -12.35
N TYR A 8 -13.74 -25.51 -11.07
CA TYR A 8 -12.76 -25.14 -10.06
C TYR A 8 -12.12 -26.41 -9.50
N ASN A 9 -10.80 -26.42 -9.39
CA ASN A 9 -10.05 -27.44 -8.66
C ASN A 9 -9.84 -26.96 -7.21
N SER A 10 -9.60 -27.91 -6.29
CA SER A 10 -9.31 -27.60 -4.88
C SER A 10 -8.06 -26.73 -4.68
N ASP A 11 -7.17 -26.71 -5.67
CA ASP A 11 -5.90 -25.99 -5.63
C ASP A 11 -5.95 -24.62 -6.33
N ASP A 12 -7.14 -24.23 -6.84
CA ASP A 12 -7.31 -22.93 -7.49
C ASP A 12 -7.27 -21.81 -6.46
N ILE A 13 -6.50 -20.77 -6.77
CA ILE A 13 -6.40 -19.55 -5.96
C ILE A 13 -7.33 -18.48 -6.55
N CYS A 14 -8.22 -17.93 -5.71
CA CYS A 14 -9.18 -16.92 -6.12
C CYS A 14 -8.79 -15.55 -5.63
N ILE A 15 -8.86 -14.56 -6.51
CA ILE A 15 -8.83 -13.14 -6.11
C ILE A 15 -10.25 -12.78 -5.70
N ILE A 16 -10.46 -12.50 -4.41
CA ILE A 16 -11.79 -12.23 -3.83
C ILE A 16 -12.04 -10.75 -3.56
N GLY A 17 -11.00 -9.93 -3.59
CA GLY A 17 -11.10 -8.48 -3.43
C GLY A 17 -9.86 -7.79 -3.94
N ALA A 18 -10.02 -6.53 -4.32
CA ALA A 18 -8.92 -5.71 -4.80
C ALA A 18 -9.18 -4.23 -4.50
N SER A 19 -8.11 -3.49 -4.26
CA SER A 19 -8.12 -2.03 -4.11
C SER A 19 -6.84 -1.44 -4.67
N GLY A 20 -6.89 -0.18 -5.07
CA GLY A 20 -5.73 0.55 -5.56
C GLY A 20 -6.03 2.01 -5.79
N GLN A 21 -5.01 2.85 -5.66
CA GLN A 21 -5.03 4.28 -5.99
C GLN A 21 -3.96 4.55 -7.03
N PHE A 22 -4.32 5.29 -8.06
CA PHE A 22 -3.43 5.55 -9.20
C PHE A 22 -3.50 7.03 -9.59
N PRO A 23 -2.56 7.54 -10.38
CA PRO A 23 -2.67 8.89 -10.92
C PRO A 23 -4.00 9.10 -11.64
N MET A 24 -4.74 10.15 -11.27
CA MET A 24 -6.07 10.49 -11.77
C MET A 24 -7.14 9.39 -11.59
N ALA A 25 -6.92 8.45 -10.65
CA ALA A 25 -7.91 7.43 -10.30
C ALA A 25 -7.84 7.13 -8.78
N GLY A 26 -8.97 7.27 -8.11
CA GLY A 26 -9.10 6.98 -6.68
C GLY A 26 -9.34 5.52 -6.39
N ASP A 27 -9.77 4.75 -7.39
CA ASP A 27 -10.06 3.33 -7.30
C ASP A 27 -9.72 2.57 -8.60
N ILE A 28 -9.94 1.25 -8.58
CA ILE A 28 -9.66 0.36 -9.70
C ILE A 28 -10.62 0.62 -10.89
N THR A 29 -11.84 1.04 -10.65
CA THR A 29 -12.83 1.31 -11.70
C THR A 29 -12.42 2.53 -12.51
N GLU A 30 -12.11 3.63 -11.84
CA GLU A 30 -11.59 4.84 -12.47
C GLU A 30 -10.26 4.57 -13.21
N PHE A 31 -9.40 3.74 -12.62
CA PHE A 31 -8.14 3.33 -13.26
C PHE A 31 -8.39 2.58 -14.57
N TRP A 32 -9.32 1.62 -14.56
CA TRP A 32 -9.68 0.87 -15.75
C TRP A 32 -10.28 1.79 -16.84
N ASP A 33 -11.16 2.71 -16.45
CA ASP A 33 -11.76 3.68 -17.38
C ASP A 33 -10.69 4.58 -18.01
N ASN A 34 -9.70 5.00 -17.26
CA ASN A 34 -8.58 5.78 -17.79
C ASN A 34 -7.78 4.99 -18.84
N ILE A 35 -7.49 3.70 -18.57
CA ILE A 35 -6.79 2.82 -19.51
C ILE A 35 -7.63 2.57 -20.76
N ALA A 36 -8.90 2.19 -20.59
CA ALA A 36 -9.79 1.84 -21.68
C ALA A 36 -10.01 3.00 -22.65
N ASN A 37 -9.99 4.23 -22.15
CA ASN A 37 -10.12 5.44 -22.95
C ASN A 37 -8.79 6.06 -23.39
N GLY A 38 -7.64 5.41 -23.12
CA GLY A 38 -6.32 5.90 -23.50
C GLY A 38 -5.97 7.24 -22.87
N ARG A 39 -6.48 7.54 -21.65
CA ARG A 39 -6.25 8.82 -20.98
C ARG A 39 -4.81 8.90 -20.47
N ASP A 40 -4.14 10.02 -20.80
CA ASP A 40 -2.84 10.34 -20.22
C ASP A 40 -3.03 10.86 -18.78
N CYS A 41 -2.55 10.09 -17.82
CA CYS A 41 -2.66 10.38 -16.38
C CYS A 41 -1.37 10.97 -15.79
N ILE A 42 -0.44 11.42 -16.60
CA ILE A 42 0.80 12.06 -16.15
C ILE A 42 0.58 13.55 -15.96
N THR A 43 0.90 14.04 -14.77
CA THR A 43 0.93 15.47 -14.47
C THR A 43 2.23 16.07 -14.98
N ARG A 44 2.14 17.17 -15.73
CA ARG A 44 3.30 17.87 -16.31
C ARG A 44 3.41 19.28 -15.75
N HIS A 45 4.62 19.67 -15.45
CA HIS A 45 4.97 21.00 -14.95
C HIS A 45 6.02 21.65 -15.88
N PRO A 46 5.62 22.13 -17.07
CA PRO A 46 6.56 22.68 -18.05
C PRO A 46 7.38 23.86 -17.50
N GLU A 47 6.81 24.62 -16.57
CA GLU A 47 7.45 25.75 -15.88
C GLU A 47 8.62 25.33 -15.00
N LYS A 48 8.74 24.05 -14.66
CA LYS A 48 9.83 23.46 -13.87
C LYS A 48 10.86 22.71 -14.70
N ASN A 49 10.67 22.67 -16.01
CA ASN A 49 11.61 22.01 -16.90
C ASN A 49 12.93 22.79 -16.94
N THR A 50 14.02 22.06 -16.95
CA THR A 50 15.38 22.59 -17.14
C THR A 50 16.09 21.79 -18.23
N ASP A 51 17.29 22.24 -18.63
CA ASP A 51 18.09 21.47 -19.57
C ASP A 51 18.43 20.07 -18.98
N GLY A 52 17.99 19.04 -19.66
CA GLY A 52 18.16 17.65 -19.20
C GLY A 52 17.15 17.15 -18.17
N TYR A 53 16.16 17.96 -17.73
CA TYR A 53 15.12 17.55 -16.79
C TYR A 53 13.71 17.93 -17.27
N ILE A 54 12.84 16.93 -17.38
CA ILE A 54 11.42 17.11 -17.70
C ILE A 54 10.60 16.80 -16.45
N SER A 55 9.90 17.81 -15.93
CA SER A 55 9.02 17.69 -14.76
C SER A 55 7.68 17.06 -15.15
N ALA A 56 7.64 15.72 -15.20
CA ALA A 56 6.46 14.94 -15.55
C ALA A 56 6.39 13.67 -14.69
N TYR A 57 5.32 13.52 -13.91
CA TYR A 57 5.17 12.37 -12.99
C TYR A 57 3.71 12.08 -12.65
N GLY A 58 3.44 10.88 -12.16
CA GLY A 58 2.13 10.49 -11.65
C GLY A 58 1.88 11.10 -10.26
N VAL A 59 0.72 11.72 -10.06
CA VAL A 59 0.31 12.31 -8.79
C VAL A 59 -0.92 11.60 -8.26
N LEU A 60 -0.83 11.08 -7.03
CA LEU A 60 -2.00 10.55 -6.32
C LEU A 60 -2.80 11.71 -5.71
N LYS A 61 -4.11 11.71 -5.96
CA LYS A 61 -5.03 12.63 -5.32
C LYS A 61 -5.03 12.38 -3.81
N ASP A 62 -4.98 13.47 -3.04
CA ASP A 62 -5.08 13.39 -1.58
C ASP A 62 -4.05 12.44 -0.91
N SER A 63 -2.85 12.31 -1.50
CA SER A 63 -1.81 11.39 -1.01
C SER A 63 -1.44 11.60 0.47
N TYR A 64 -1.58 12.83 0.98
CA TYR A 64 -1.28 13.19 2.37
C TYR A 64 -2.43 12.94 3.34
N LYS A 65 -3.67 12.74 2.87
CA LYS A 65 -4.81 12.45 3.73
C LYS A 65 -4.73 11.01 4.22
N PHE A 66 -5.12 10.82 5.48
CA PHE A 66 -5.15 9.51 6.13
C PHE A 66 -6.17 9.51 7.26
N ASP A 67 -7.08 8.54 7.28
CA ASP A 67 -8.00 8.36 8.41
C ASP A 67 -7.32 7.58 9.53
N ASN A 68 -6.55 8.28 10.33
CA ASN A 68 -5.83 7.68 11.45
C ASN A 68 -6.76 7.13 12.53
N LYS A 69 -7.98 7.66 12.67
CA LYS A 69 -8.95 7.21 13.67
C LYS A 69 -9.47 5.82 13.35
N LEU A 70 -9.70 5.52 12.07
CA LEU A 70 -10.10 4.19 11.59
C LEU A 70 -9.11 3.12 12.08
N PHE A 71 -7.82 3.44 12.10
CA PHE A 71 -6.75 2.52 12.51
C PHE A 71 -6.32 2.66 13.97
N GLY A 72 -7.01 3.49 14.76
CA GLY A 72 -6.66 3.72 16.18
C GLY A 72 -5.28 4.39 16.36
N ILE A 73 -4.80 5.14 15.38
CA ILE A 73 -3.47 5.78 15.39
C ILE A 73 -3.62 7.23 15.87
N GLY A 74 -2.78 7.62 16.83
CA GLY A 74 -2.75 9.00 17.33
C GLY A 74 -2.34 10.01 16.23
N ASN A 75 -2.83 11.24 16.34
CA ASN A 75 -2.54 12.28 15.34
C ASN A 75 -1.04 12.55 15.16
N PHE A 76 -0.28 12.49 16.25
CA PHE A 76 1.16 12.71 16.22
C PHE A 76 1.88 11.62 15.42
N ASP A 77 1.54 10.35 15.66
CA ASP A 77 2.13 9.23 14.94
C ASP A 77 1.69 9.23 13.47
N ALA A 78 0.40 9.50 13.22
CA ALA A 78 -0.13 9.59 11.87
C ALA A 78 0.57 10.67 11.02
N ALA A 79 0.87 11.83 11.61
CA ALA A 79 1.55 12.91 10.91
C ALA A 79 2.98 12.54 10.48
N LYS A 80 3.60 11.59 11.18
CA LYS A 80 4.96 11.13 10.91
C LYS A 80 5.03 9.85 10.08
N MET A 81 3.89 9.16 9.90
CA MET A 81 3.84 7.97 9.05
C MET A 81 4.21 8.31 7.61
N ASP A 82 5.00 7.43 7.01
CA ASP A 82 5.28 7.48 5.59
C ASP A 82 4.00 7.38 4.75
N ILE A 83 3.97 8.09 3.63
CA ILE A 83 2.84 8.06 2.69
C ILE A 83 2.58 6.63 2.19
N GLN A 84 3.63 5.86 1.88
CA GLN A 84 3.48 4.47 1.44
C GLN A 84 2.76 3.63 2.51
N GLN A 85 3.12 3.82 3.79
CA GLN A 85 2.48 3.12 4.88
C GLN A 85 1.01 3.50 5.02
N ARG A 86 0.68 4.80 4.97
CA ARG A 86 -0.71 5.27 5.02
C ARG A 86 -1.54 4.66 3.87
N LYS A 87 -1.00 4.72 2.64
CA LYS A 87 -1.69 4.18 1.46
C LYS A 87 -1.81 2.67 1.48
N LEU A 88 -0.83 1.95 2.02
CA LEU A 88 -0.94 0.51 2.24
C LEU A 88 -2.11 0.20 3.19
N PHE A 89 -2.21 0.92 4.32
CA PHE A 89 -3.27 0.71 5.30
C PHE A 89 -4.66 0.92 4.70
N GLU A 90 -4.86 2.05 4.02
CA GLU A 90 -6.13 2.36 3.35
C GLU A 90 -6.51 1.32 2.30
N ASN A 91 -5.55 0.93 1.44
CA ASN A 91 -5.83 -0.02 0.36
C ASN A 91 -6.05 -1.44 0.87
N VAL A 92 -5.32 -1.90 1.90
CA VAL A 92 -5.58 -3.22 2.50
C VAL A 92 -6.96 -3.25 3.14
N TYR A 93 -7.34 -2.19 3.86
CA TYR A 93 -8.67 -2.10 4.46
C TYR A 93 -9.77 -2.09 3.38
N ALA A 94 -9.63 -1.27 2.35
CA ALA A 94 -10.58 -1.22 1.23
C ALA A 94 -10.66 -2.54 0.45
N ALA A 95 -9.55 -3.27 0.31
CA ALA A 95 -9.57 -4.60 -0.31
C ALA A 95 -10.33 -5.63 0.54
N LEU A 96 -10.20 -5.56 1.87
CA LEU A 96 -11.00 -6.39 2.79
C LEU A 96 -12.49 -6.04 2.72
N GLU A 97 -12.85 -4.76 2.66
CA GLU A 97 -14.24 -4.33 2.45
C GLU A 97 -14.80 -4.86 1.13
N ASN A 98 -14.03 -4.72 0.05
CA ASN A 98 -14.40 -5.22 -1.27
C ASN A 98 -14.59 -6.75 -1.30
N ALA A 99 -13.81 -7.48 -0.50
CA ALA A 99 -13.92 -8.93 -0.33
C ALA A 99 -15.04 -9.37 0.65
N GLY A 100 -15.65 -8.44 1.39
CA GLY A 100 -16.65 -8.76 2.43
C GLY A 100 -16.04 -9.22 3.76
N TYR A 101 -14.78 -8.92 4.02
CA TYR A 101 -14.02 -9.32 5.22
C TYR A 101 -13.66 -8.15 6.13
N SER A 102 -14.38 -7.03 6.07
CA SER A 102 -14.11 -5.84 6.90
C SER A 102 -14.53 -6.01 8.36
N ASP A 103 -15.55 -6.81 8.65
CA ASP A 103 -15.96 -7.14 10.04
C ASP A 103 -15.16 -8.32 10.57
N ARG A 104 -14.06 -8.01 11.26
CA ARG A 104 -13.12 -9.01 11.77
C ARG A 104 -13.37 -9.41 13.23
N LYS A 105 -14.36 -8.86 13.91
CA LYS A 105 -14.60 -9.14 15.33
C LYS A 105 -14.91 -10.60 15.64
N ASN A 106 -15.42 -11.33 14.64
CA ASN A 106 -15.78 -12.74 14.74
C ASN A 106 -15.05 -13.59 13.69
N ASP A 107 -13.97 -13.07 13.09
CA ASP A 107 -13.25 -13.75 12.03
C ASP A 107 -12.22 -14.71 12.62
N ASN A 108 -12.41 -16.01 12.39
CA ASN A 108 -11.46 -17.07 12.75
C ASN A 108 -10.49 -17.41 11.60
N HIS A 109 -10.50 -16.64 10.52
CA HIS A 109 -9.62 -16.92 9.36
C HIS A 109 -8.18 -16.54 9.67
N VAL A 110 -7.28 -17.41 9.29
CA VAL A 110 -5.84 -17.13 9.28
C VAL A 110 -5.53 -16.26 8.04
N THR A 111 -5.23 -14.98 8.27
CA THR A 111 -4.91 -14.05 7.19
C THR A 111 -3.44 -13.69 7.24
N GLY A 112 -2.71 -13.92 6.14
CA GLY A 112 -1.34 -13.47 5.96
C GLY A 112 -1.28 -12.09 5.28
N LEU A 113 -0.17 -11.38 5.45
CA LEU A 113 0.11 -10.10 4.82
C LEU A 113 1.50 -10.13 4.16
N TYR A 114 1.53 -9.95 2.86
CA TYR A 114 2.75 -9.88 2.06
C TYR A 114 2.83 -8.50 1.42
N ALA A 115 3.68 -7.63 1.94
CA ALA A 115 3.80 -6.26 1.49
C ALA A 115 5.18 -5.98 0.91
N SER A 116 5.22 -5.18 -0.14
CA SER A 116 6.46 -4.63 -0.65
C SER A 116 6.43 -3.11 -0.57
N VAL A 117 7.48 -2.57 0.00
CA VAL A 117 7.68 -1.12 0.11
C VAL A 117 9.14 -0.81 -0.19
N ARG A 118 9.38 0.35 -0.74
CA ARG A 118 10.73 0.84 -0.94
C ARG A 118 11.20 1.63 0.28
N ILE A 119 12.50 1.64 0.55
CA ILE A 119 13.09 2.52 1.58
C ILE A 119 12.65 3.96 1.29
N THR A 120 12.10 4.60 2.30
CA THR A 120 11.44 5.88 2.16
C THR A 120 12.43 7.01 2.39
N GLN A 121 12.23 8.10 1.68
CA GLN A 121 12.99 9.33 1.84
C GLN A 121 12.81 9.92 3.25
N TYR A 122 11.65 9.72 3.86
CA TYR A 122 11.35 10.15 5.24
C TYR A 122 12.33 9.60 6.28
N VAL A 123 12.69 8.30 6.17
CA VAL A 123 13.70 7.70 7.06
C VAL A 123 15.07 8.34 6.85
N TRP A 124 15.42 8.64 5.61
CA TRP A 124 16.68 9.28 5.29
C TRP A 124 16.74 10.74 5.74
N GLU A 125 15.68 11.51 5.51
CA GLU A 125 15.62 12.92 5.90
C GLU A 125 15.63 13.08 7.41
N ASP A 126 14.80 12.35 8.15
CA ASP A 126 14.76 12.42 9.62
C ASP A 126 16.03 11.85 10.27
N CYS A 127 16.60 10.78 9.76
CA CYS A 127 17.76 10.13 10.36
C CYS A 127 19.08 10.80 9.97
N TYR A 128 19.24 11.26 8.73
CA TYR A 128 20.51 11.81 8.23
C TYR A 128 20.60 13.33 8.32
N ILE A 129 19.52 14.04 8.06
CA ILE A 129 19.53 15.51 8.02
C ILE A 129 19.37 16.10 9.42
N TYR A 130 18.53 15.48 10.27
CA TYR A 130 18.22 16.01 11.60
C TYR A 130 18.93 15.30 12.75
N GLY A 131 19.83 14.37 12.44
CA GLY A 131 20.68 13.69 13.41
C GLY A 131 19.93 12.68 14.29
N ALA A 132 20.10 11.41 14.00
CA ALA A 132 19.51 10.26 14.69
C ALA A 132 19.94 10.10 16.17
N TYR A 133 20.55 11.10 16.76
CA TYR A 133 21.07 11.07 18.14
C TYR A 133 20.08 11.53 19.20
N ASP A 134 18.90 11.99 18.79
CA ASP A 134 17.83 12.31 19.72
C ASP A 134 17.11 11.02 20.13
N LYS A 135 17.10 10.70 21.43
CA LYS A 135 16.48 9.48 21.98
C LYS A 135 14.99 9.34 21.63
N GLU A 136 14.28 10.46 21.54
CA GLU A 136 12.87 10.45 21.14
C GLU A 136 12.71 10.09 19.65
N LYS A 137 13.63 10.56 18.80
CA LYS A 137 13.63 10.23 17.37
C LYS A 137 14.10 8.80 17.09
N SER A 138 15.03 8.28 17.89
CA SER A 138 15.54 6.90 17.77
C SER A 138 14.44 5.85 17.97
N SER A 139 13.50 6.08 18.88
CA SER A 139 12.36 5.18 19.07
C SER A 139 11.41 5.14 17.89
N MET A 140 11.38 6.19 17.09
CA MET A 140 10.52 6.33 15.92
C MET A 140 11.11 5.65 14.68
N ILE A 141 12.43 5.51 14.59
CA ILE A 141 13.09 4.84 13.45
C ILE A 141 12.55 3.43 13.27
N GLY A 142 12.34 2.68 14.36
CA GLY A 142 11.74 1.35 14.32
C GLY A 142 10.34 1.30 13.70
N MET A 143 9.58 2.39 13.77
CA MET A 143 8.24 2.49 13.16
C MET A 143 8.27 2.79 11.66
N TYR A 144 9.40 3.25 11.13
CA TYR A 144 9.59 3.63 9.72
C TYR A 144 10.41 2.63 8.92
N THR A 145 10.96 1.61 9.56
CA THR A 145 11.68 0.55 8.83
C THR A 145 10.71 -0.26 7.99
N GLY A 146 11.15 -0.71 6.83
CA GLY A 146 10.34 -1.53 5.94
C GLY A 146 9.69 -2.73 6.65
N SER A 147 10.40 -3.34 7.60
CA SER A 147 9.90 -4.47 8.39
C SER A 147 8.68 -4.14 9.26
N SER A 148 8.54 -2.91 9.74
CA SER A 148 7.45 -2.51 10.62
C SER A 148 6.13 -2.23 9.87
N ILE A 149 6.19 -1.99 8.58
CA ILE A 149 5.03 -1.59 7.78
C ILE A 149 3.97 -2.70 7.73
N ALA A 150 4.36 -3.90 7.33
CA ALA A 150 3.44 -5.03 7.28
C ALA A 150 3.03 -5.49 8.69
N THR A 151 3.98 -5.61 9.62
CA THR A 151 3.70 -6.11 10.97
C THR A 151 2.80 -5.19 11.77
N ARG A 152 2.95 -3.87 11.64
CA ARG A 152 2.07 -2.90 12.30
C ARG A 152 0.64 -3.01 11.78
N LEU A 153 0.46 -3.11 10.46
CA LEU A 153 -0.86 -3.27 9.86
C LEU A 153 -1.49 -4.61 10.25
N ALA A 154 -0.74 -5.70 10.19
CA ALA A 154 -1.19 -7.01 10.62
C ALA A 154 -1.67 -7.01 12.08
N TYR A 155 -0.92 -6.34 12.98
CA TYR A 155 -1.30 -6.18 14.37
C TYR A 155 -2.61 -5.40 14.53
N ILE A 156 -2.74 -4.26 13.86
CA ILE A 156 -3.94 -3.38 13.92
C ILE A 156 -5.18 -4.13 13.40
N LEU A 157 -5.04 -4.88 12.32
CA LEU A 157 -6.13 -5.62 11.69
C LEU A 157 -6.35 -7.02 12.31
N GLY A 158 -5.54 -7.43 13.29
CA GLY A 158 -5.66 -8.74 13.94
C GLY A 158 -5.34 -9.91 13.00
N PHE A 159 -4.42 -9.75 12.05
CA PHE A 159 -3.97 -10.84 11.19
C PHE A 159 -3.11 -11.83 11.97
N THR A 160 -3.36 -13.12 11.82
CA THR A 160 -2.69 -14.20 12.56
C THR A 160 -1.81 -15.09 11.67
N GLY A 161 -1.86 -14.90 10.36
CA GLY A 161 -1.05 -15.61 9.40
C GLY A 161 0.35 -15.01 9.20
N PRO A 162 1.12 -15.55 8.24
CA PRO A 162 2.45 -15.04 7.92
C PRO A 162 2.42 -13.55 7.57
N CYS A 163 3.40 -12.79 8.08
CA CYS A 163 3.51 -11.37 7.83
C CYS A 163 4.93 -11.04 7.37
N LEU A 164 5.06 -10.63 6.11
CA LEU A 164 6.35 -10.38 5.49
C LEU A 164 6.38 -9.03 4.77
N THR A 165 7.47 -8.31 4.96
CA THR A 165 7.84 -7.19 4.11
C THR A 165 9.08 -7.57 3.30
N PHE A 166 9.09 -7.28 2.01
CA PHE A 166 10.19 -7.61 1.12
C PHE A 166 10.38 -6.50 0.07
N ASP A 167 11.55 -6.47 -0.52
CA ASP A 167 11.86 -5.58 -1.65
C ASP A 167 12.51 -6.40 -2.76
N GLY A 168 11.84 -6.48 -3.89
CA GLY A 168 12.30 -7.11 -5.12
C GLY A 168 12.36 -6.10 -6.26
N ALA A 169 12.44 -4.81 -5.95
CA ALA A 169 12.40 -3.71 -6.92
C ALA A 169 11.22 -3.87 -7.90
N CYS A 170 11.44 -3.85 -9.22
CA CYS A 170 10.39 -3.96 -10.22
C CYS A 170 9.64 -5.31 -10.20
N ALA A 171 10.21 -6.36 -9.62
CA ALA A 171 9.61 -7.69 -9.53
C ALA A 171 8.73 -7.89 -8.29
N SER A 172 8.65 -6.91 -7.39
CA SER A 172 8.00 -7.04 -6.07
C SER A 172 6.57 -7.53 -6.15
N SER A 173 5.75 -6.99 -7.04
CA SER A 173 4.33 -7.35 -7.13
C SER A 173 4.12 -8.83 -7.43
N LEU A 174 4.84 -9.38 -8.42
CA LEU A 174 4.75 -10.79 -8.77
C LEU A 174 5.38 -11.69 -7.72
N ALA A 175 6.48 -11.26 -7.09
CA ALA A 175 7.10 -11.98 -6.00
C ALA A 175 6.15 -12.08 -4.79
N GLY A 176 5.41 -11.00 -4.48
CA GLY A 176 4.41 -10.98 -3.42
C GLY A 176 3.27 -11.97 -3.67
N ILE A 177 2.73 -11.99 -4.88
CA ILE A 177 1.70 -12.96 -5.26
C ILE A 177 2.25 -14.40 -5.13
N HIS A 178 3.46 -14.66 -5.62
CA HIS A 178 4.09 -15.97 -5.51
C HIS A 178 4.26 -16.42 -4.06
N LEU A 179 4.73 -15.53 -3.18
CA LEU A 179 4.89 -15.83 -1.76
C LEU A 179 3.55 -16.07 -1.05
N ALA A 180 2.50 -15.34 -1.43
CA ALA A 180 1.19 -15.48 -0.81
C ALA A 180 0.46 -16.76 -1.22
N VAL A 181 0.78 -17.34 -2.38
CA VAL A 181 0.19 -18.57 -2.91
C VAL A 181 0.86 -19.84 -2.36
N ARG A 182 2.10 -19.73 -1.85
CA ARG A 182 2.89 -20.86 -1.29
C ARG A 182 2.59 -21.12 0.17
#